data_07bdcf609fcf46c0f7f9613d8defb281
#
_entry.id   07bdcf609fcf46c0f7f9613d8defb281
#
_cell.length_a   1.000
_cell.length_b   1.000
_cell.length_c   1.000
_cell.angle_alpha   90.00
_cell.angle_beta   90.00
_cell.angle_gamma   90.00
#
_symmetry.space_group_name_H-M   'P 1'
#
loop_
_entity.id
_entity.type
_entity.pdbx_description
1 polymer ?
#
loop_
_entity_poly.entity_id
_entity_poly.type
_entity_poly.pdbx_seq_one_letter_code
_entity_poly.pdbx_strand_id
1 'polypeptide(L)'
;MAEFLQQCGSWGVLATLAAYAAGVWVNRKTGKALFNPLLMGSIFVIVFLSCFGVPYADYKASAQPVSWLLMPATVSLAIPLYEKWELLEKNLAAIFASIAAGVLTSLGSVLAMAWVLRLERAHAVSFLPKSVTTAIGMDVAETLGGTAALAGAVIILTGIVGSLLGETVCKVCRITDPLAKGLALGTSAHAIGTSKALQMGEIEGAMSGLAIAVAGIMTALLAPVAANFLP
;
A
#
# COMPACT_ATOMS: atom_id res chain seq x y z
N MET A 1 -10.56 27.14 -16.96
CA MET A 1 -10.21 25.71 -16.99
C MET A 1 -10.81 25.00 -15.77
N ALA A 2 -10.59 25.47 -14.56
CA ALA A 2 -11.18 24.87 -13.34
C ALA A 2 -12.71 24.83 -13.37
N GLU A 3 -13.37 25.91 -13.77
CA GLU A 3 -14.84 25.97 -13.90
C GLU A 3 -15.40 25.00 -14.96
N PHE A 4 -14.68 24.82 -16.08
CA PHE A 4 -15.06 23.84 -17.11
C PHE A 4 -14.94 22.39 -16.58
N LEU A 5 -13.89 22.11 -15.82
CA LEU A 5 -13.69 20.79 -15.22
C LEU A 5 -14.74 20.49 -14.14
N GLN A 6 -15.19 21.49 -13.38
CA GLN A 6 -16.28 21.31 -12.40
C GLN A 6 -17.63 20.95 -13.05
N GLN A 7 -17.88 21.39 -14.27
CA GLN A 7 -19.09 21.02 -15.02
C GLN A 7 -19.06 19.58 -15.57
N CYS A 8 -17.89 19.00 -15.77
CA CYS A 8 -17.72 17.61 -16.21
C CYS A 8 -17.60 16.69 -14.99
N GLY A 9 -18.73 16.17 -14.48
CA GLY A 9 -18.79 15.42 -13.21
C GLY A 9 -17.84 14.21 -13.03
N SER A 10 -17.19 13.74 -14.09
CA SER A 10 -16.28 12.57 -14.05
C SER A 10 -14.91 12.83 -14.67
N TRP A 11 -14.48 14.09 -14.80
CA TRP A 11 -13.17 14.42 -15.38
C TRP A 11 -11.99 13.78 -14.61
N GLY A 12 -12.11 13.63 -13.28
CA GLY A 12 -11.09 13.00 -12.44
C GLY A 12 -10.86 11.54 -12.79
N VAL A 13 -11.90 10.82 -13.25
CA VAL A 13 -11.76 9.44 -13.77
C VAL A 13 -10.86 9.45 -15.00
N LEU A 14 -11.15 10.32 -15.97
CA LEU A 14 -10.37 10.42 -17.20
C LEU A 14 -8.93 10.87 -16.93
N ALA A 15 -8.75 11.85 -16.04
CA ALA A 15 -7.43 12.30 -15.64
C ALA A 15 -6.61 11.16 -14.98
N THR A 16 -7.22 10.38 -14.09
CA THR A 16 -6.59 9.22 -13.44
C THR A 16 -6.18 8.17 -14.46
N LEU A 17 -7.08 7.78 -15.36
CA LEU A 17 -6.82 6.78 -16.39
C LEU A 17 -5.74 7.24 -17.37
N ALA A 18 -5.79 8.51 -17.83
CA ALA A 18 -4.79 9.08 -18.71
C ALA A 18 -3.41 9.15 -18.06
N ALA A 19 -3.35 9.59 -16.78
CA ALA A 19 -2.10 9.65 -16.03
C ALA A 19 -1.50 8.25 -15.82
N TYR A 20 -2.33 7.25 -15.50
CA TYR A 20 -1.89 5.87 -15.37
C TYR A 20 -1.40 5.30 -16.71
N ALA A 21 -2.14 5.52 -17.79
CA ALA A 21 -1.74 5.09 -19.13
C ALA A 21 -0.39 5.71 -19.56
N ALA A 22 -0.20 7.00 -19.26
CA ALA A 22 1.08 7.68 -19.49
C ALA A 22 2.20 7.07 -18.64
N GLY A 23 1.93 6.74 -17.37
CA GLY A 23 2.85 6.01 -16.49
C GLY A 23 3.26 4.64 -17.04
N VAL A 24 2.29 3.86 -17.53
CA VAL A 24 2.54 2.57 -18.20
C VAL A 24 3.42 2.76 -19.45
N TRP A 25 3.13 3.76 -20.26
CA TRP A 25 3.90 4.04 -21.45
C TRP A 25 5.36 4.41 -21.13
N VAL A 26 5.59 5.26 -20.13
CA VAL A 26 6.94 5.62 -19.65
C VAL A 26 7.66 4.38 -19.12
N ASN A 27 6.99 3.56 -18.31
CA ASN A 27 7.56 2.32 -17.78
C ASN A 27 7.98 1.35 -18.90
N ARG A 28 7.11 1.14 -19.89
CA ARG A 28 7.41 0.27 -21.05
C ARG A 28 8.60 0.76 -21.87
N LYS A 29 8.76 2.07 -22.01
CA LYS A 29 9.91 2.66 -22.74
C LYS A 29 11.22 2.58 -21.97
N THR A 30 11.18 2.75 -20.67
CA THR A 30 12.38 2.85 -19.84
C THR A 30 12.83 1.51 -19.28
N GLY A 31 11.90 0.57 -19.02
CA GLY A 31 12.14 -0.72 -18.38
C GLY A 31 12.68 -0.65 -16.96
N LYS A 32 12.76 0.55 -16.37
CA LYS A 32 13.34 0.75 -15.03
C LYS A 32 12.27 0.74 -13.98
N ALA A 33 12.52 0.04 -12.87
CA ALA A 33 11.60 -0.06 -11.73
C ALA A 33 11.21 1.32 -11.15
N LEU A 34 12.12 2.30 -11.21
CA LEU A 34 11.87 3.67 -10.74
C LEU A 34 10.69 4.35 -11.46
N PHE A 35 10.44 3.99 -12.70
CA PHE A 35 9.30 4.50 -13.48
C PHE A 35 8.07 3.59 -13.34
N ASN A 36 7.80 3.10 -12.11
CA ASN A 36 6.61 2.34 -11.79
C ASN A 36 5.35 3.12 -12.24
N PRO A 37 4.39 2.47 -12.94
CA PRO A 37 3.19 3.14 -13.45
C PRO A 37 2.36 3.86 -12.39
N LEU A 38 2.28 3.30 -11.16
CA LEU A 38 1.56 3.94 -10.05
C LEU A 38 2.25 5.22 -9.59
N LEU A 39 3.57 5.17 -9.41
CA LEU A 39 4.36 6.35 -9.04
C LEU A 39 4.26 7.44 -10.11
N MET A 40 4.47 7.08 -11.38
CA MET A 40 4.40 8.03 -12.49
C MET A 40 2.99 8.60 -12.65
N GLY A 41 1.95 7.77 -12.56
CA GLY A 41 0.56 8.21 -12.61
C GLY A 41 0.24 9.21 -11.49
N SER A 42 0.67 8.93 -10.26
CA SER A 42 0.49 9.85 -9.13
C SER A 42 1.20 11.19 -9.36
N ILE A 43 2.46 11.16 -9.84
CA ILE A 43 3.20 12.38 -10.16
C ILE A 43 2.48 13.18 -11.25
N PHE A 44 2.01 12.55 -12.32
CA PHE A 44 1.30 13.23 -13.39
C PHE A 44 0.00 13.90 -12.90
N VAL A 45 -0.77 13.22 -12.03
CA VAL A 45 -1.96 13.83 -11.43
C VAL A 45 -1.58 15.01 -10.55
N ILE A 46 -0.58 14.88 -9.68
CA ILE A 46 -0.12 15.97 -8.81
C ILE A 46 0.32 17.18 -9.64
N VAL A 47 1.15 16.96 -10.66
CA VAL A 47 1.62 18.02 -11.57
C VAL A 47 0.43 18.66 -12.27
N PHE A 48 -0.51 17.87 -12.79
CA PHE A 48 -1.71 18.37 -13.45
C PHE A 48 -2.52 19.28 -12.50
N LEU A 49 -2.85 18.82 -11.30
CA LEU A 49 -3.61 19.60 -10.34
C LEU A 49 -2.88 20.89 -9.95
N SER A 50 -1.57 20.82 -9.74
CA SER A 50 -0.76 21.98 -9.39
C SER A 50 -0.66 23.00 -10.51
N CYS A 51 -0.46 22.56 -11.76
CA CYS A 51 -0.34 23.47 -12.93
C CYS A 51 -1.65 24.17 -13.25
N PHE A 52 -2.78 23.50 -13.07
CA PHE A 52 -4.10 24.06 -13.36
C PHE A 52 -4.79 24.70 -12.15
N GLY A 53 -4.16 24.69 -10.96
CA GLY A 53 -4.71 25.24 -9.73
C GLY A 53 -6.01 24.58 -9.28
N VAL A 54 -6.18 23.26 -9.55
CA VAL A 54 -7.37 22.52 -9.22
C VAL A 54 -7.27 22.00 -7.78
N PRO A 55 -8.24 22.30 -6.90
CA PRO A 55 -8.25 21.77 -5.55
C PRO A 55 -8.35 20.24 -5.54
N TYR A 56 -7.59 19.60 -4.65
CA TYR A 56 -7.64 18.14 -4.49
C TYR A 56 -9.05 17.62 -4.15
N ALA A 57 -9.86 18.41 -3.43
CA ALA A 57 -11.23 18.06 -3.09
C ALA A 57 -12.11 17.83 -4.34
N ASP A 58 -11.97 18.69 -5.35
CA ASP A 58 -12.73 18.61 -6.61
C ASP A 58 -12.27 17.39 -7.43
N TYR A 59 -10.97 17.14 -7.47
CA TYR A 59 -10.42 15.92 -8.09
C TYR A 59 -10.95 14.67 -7.40
N LYS A 60 -10.89 14.61 -6.06
CA LYS A 60 -11.35 13.46 -5.28
C LYS A 60 -12.84 13.17 -5.54
N ALA A 61 -13.67 14.21 -5.56
CA ALA A 61 -15.11 14.08 -5.85
C ALA A 61 -15.36 13.55 -7.27
N SER A 62 -14.66 14.08 -8.28
CA SER A 62 -14.82 13.67 -9.68
C SER A 62 -14.20 12.30 -10.00
N ALA A 63 -13.23 11.84 -9.21
CA ALA A 63 -12.59 10.52 -9.33
C ALA A 63 -13.29 9.43 -8.48
N GLN A 64 -14.33 9.76 -7.73
CA GLN A 64 -15.04 8.85 -6.83
C GLN A 64 -15.45 7.51 -7.47
N PRO A 65 -15.92 7.44 -8.74
CA PRO A 65 -16.25 6.17 -9.38
C PRO A 65 -15.07 5.19 -9.44
N VAL A 66 -13.83 5.69 -9.57
CA VAL A 66 -12.62 4.83 -9.49
C VAL A 66 -12.46 4.26 -8.08
N SER A 67 -12.74 5.07 -7.06
CA SER A 67 -12.67 4.63 -5.66
C SER A 67 -13.70 3.54 -5.34
N TRP A 68 -14.86 3.53 -5.97
CA TRP A 68 -15.87 2.47 -5.81
C TRP A 68 -15.36 1.10 -6.28
N LEU A 69 -14.44 1.07 -7.24
CA LEU A 69 -13.86 -0.17 -7.74
C LEU A 69 -12.85 -0.78 -6.73
N LEU A 70 -12.45 -0.05 -5.70
CA LEU A 70 -11.50 -0.55 -4.70
C LEU A 70 -12.06 -1.76 -3.95
N MET A 71 -13.34 -1.71 -3.56
CA MET A 71 -14.01 -2.81 -2.84
C MET A 71 -14.04 -4.11 -3.68
N PRO A 72 -14.61 -4.13 -4.90
CA PRO A 72 -14.62 -5.34 -5.71
C PRO A 72 -13.20 -5.78 -6.11
N ALA A 73 -12.26 -4.86 -6.35
CA ALA A 73 -10.88 -5.21 -6.63
C ALA A 73 -10.22 -5.91 -5.43
N THR A 74 -10.49 -5.46 -4.20
CA THR A 74 -9.98 -6.11 -2.99
C THR A 74 -10.60 -7.49 -2.80
N VAL A 75 -11.90 -7.64 -3.00
CA VAL A 75 -12.60 -8.93 -2.91
C VAL A 75 -12.08 -9.91 -3.97
N SER A 76 -11.77 -9.45 -5.17
CA SER A 76 -11.24 -10.32 -6.24
C SER A 76 -9.89 -10.96 -5.90
N LEU A 77 -9.12 -10.40 -4.95
CA LEU A 77 -7.88 -11.02 -4.45
C LEU A 77 -8.13 -12.33 -3.70
N ALA A 78 -9.37 -12.61 -3.29
CA ALA A 78 -9.75 -13.89 -2.72
C ALA A 78 -9.74 -15.04 -3.74
N ILE A 79 -9.88 -14.75 -5.03
CA ILE A 79 -9.91 -15.77 -6.10
C ILE A 79 -8.58 -16.53 -6.18
N PRO A 80 -7.42 -15.87 -6.41
CA PRO A 80 -6.14 -16.57 -6.44
C PRO A 80 -5.80 -17.24 -5.10
N LEU A 81 -6.29 -16.70 -3.98
CA LEU A 81 -6.14 -17.32 -2.67
C LEU A 81 -6.90 -18.65 -2.58
N TYR A 82 -8.15 -18.68 -3.06
CA TYR A 82 -8.96 -19.88 -3.09
C TYR A 82 -8.35 -20.94 -4.01
N GLU A 83 -7.85 -20.57 -5.17
CA GLU A 83 -7.18 -21.47 -6.10
C GLU A 83 -5.92 -22.12 -5.52
N LYS A 84 -5.27 -21.48 -4.54
CA LYS A 84 -4.07 -22.00 -3.85
C LYS A 84 -4.38 -22.51 -2.43
N TRP A 85 -5.65 -22.90 -2.16
CA TRP A 85 -6.10 -23.33 -0.83
C TRP A 85 -5.28 -24.48 -0.24
N GLU A 86 -4.96 -25.50 -1.02
CA GLU A 86 -4.14 -26.63 -0.57
C GLU A 86 -2.73 -26.20 -0.11
N LEU A 87 -2.14 -25.24 -0.81
CA LEU A 87 -0.82 -24.67 -0.45
C LEU A 87 -0.91 -23.90 0.87
N LEU A 88 -1.98 -23.14 1.03
CA LEU A 88 -2.27 -22.41 2.26
C LEU A 88 -2.42 -23.35 3.45
N GLU A 89 -3.26 -24.38 3.32
CA GLU A 89 -3.55 -25.32 4.38
C GLU A 89 -2.31 -26.08 4.87
N LYS A 90 -1.47 -26.49 3.93
CA LYS A 90 -0.18 -27.16 4.23
C LYS A 90 0.83 -26.28 4.95
N ASN A 91 0.74 -24.96 4.82
CA ASN A 91 1.73 -24.01 5.32
C ASN A 91 1.18 -23.01 6.37
N LEU A 92 -0.01 -23.25 6.93
CA LEU A 92 -0.70 -22.30 7.81
C LEU A 92 0.20 -21.74 8.91
N ALA A 93 0.87 -22.59 9.66
CA ALA A 93 1.74 -22.16 10.76
C ALA A 93 2.88 -21.25 10.29
N ALA A 94 3.53 -21.60 9.18
CA ALA A 94 4.62 -20.81 8.60
C ALA A 94 4.10 -19.46 8.09
N ILE A 95 2.93 -19.44 7.45
CA ILE A 95 2.29 -18.23 6.92
C ILE A 95 1.97 -17.26 8.06
N PHE A 96 1.24 -17.73 9.07
CA PHE A 96 0.86 -16.88 10.21
C PHE A 96 2.08 -16.40 11.00
N ALA A 97 3.06 -17.27 11.24
CA ALA A 97 4.30 -16.88 11.91
C ALA A 97 5.09 -15.82 11.11
N SER A 98 5.16 -15.97 9.79
CA SER A 98 5.84 -15.01 8.90
C SER A 98 5.14 -13.64 8.90
N ILE A 99 3.81 -13.63 8.79
CA ILE A 99 3.03 -12.39 8.85
C ILE A 99 3.18 -11.73 10.22
N ALA A 100 3.08 -12.51 11.31
CA ALA A 100 3.26 -12.00 12.66
C ALA A 100 4.66 -11.37 12.84
N ALA A 101 5.70 -12.05 12.39
CA ALA A 101 7.07 -11.52 12.43
C ALA A 101 7.19 -10.21 11.62
N GLY A 102 6.58 -10.14 10.44
CA GLY A 102 6.56 -8.94 9.61
C GLY A 102 5.84 -7.77 10.28
N VAL A 103 4.67 -8.01 10.87
CA VAL A 103 3.89 -6.98 11.60
C VAL A 103 4.66 -6.50 12.82
N LEU A 104 5.20 -7.40 13.63
CA LEU A 104 6.00 -7.05 14.82
C LEU A 104 7.26 -6.26 14.43
N THR A 105 7.93 -6.65 13.36
CA THR A 105 9.10 -5.91 12.83
C THR A 105 8.68 -4.52 12.33
N SER A 106 7.54 -4.40 11.65
CA SER A 106 7.02 -3.11 11.20
C SER A 106 6.74 -2.18 12.37
N LEU A 107 5.95 -2.63 13.36
CA LEU A 107 5.64 -1.86 14.56
C LEU A 107 6.91 -1.53 15.38
N GLY A 108 7.77 -2.53 15.60
CA GLY A 108 9.04 -2.37 16.31
C GLY A 108 9.99 -1.37 15.64
N SER A 109 10.05 -1.37 14.31
CA SER A 109 10.86 -0.40 13.56
C SER A 109 10.36 1.03 13.74
N VAL A 110 9.04 1.24 13.78
CA VAL A 110 8.45 2.55 14.03
C VAL A 110 8.72 3.00 15.48
N LEU A 111 8.53 2.10 16.44
CA LEU A 111 8.87 2.37 17.85
C LEU A 111 10.33 2.77 18.00
N ALA A 112 11.25 1.99 17.43
CA ALA A 112 12.68 2.30 17.46
C ALA A 112 12.99 3.67 16.85
N MET A 113 12.41 3.99 15.68
CA MET A 113 12.57 5.30 15.06
C MET A 113 12.01 6.42 15.92
N ALA A 114 10.84 6.23 16.53
CA ALA A 114 10.21 7.21 17.39
C ALA A 114 11.12 7.58 18.59
N TRP A 115 11.73 6.58 19.21
CA TRP A 115 12.68 6.79 20.30
C TRP A 115 14.00 7.46 19.86
N VAL A 116 14.58 6.98 18.75
CA VAL A 116 15.88 7.51 18.25
C VAL A 116 15.72 8.95 17.75
N LEU A 117 14.65 9.23 16.99
CA LEU A 117 14.42 10.55 16.40
C LEU A 117 13.61 11.48 17.31
N ARG A 118 13.22 11.02 18.49
CA ARG A 118 12.38 11.77 19.45
C ARG A 118 11.14 12.35 18.78
N LEU A 119 10.43 11.52 18.03
CA LEU A 119 9.22 11.95 17.31
C LEU A 119 8.14 12.34 18.31
N GLU A 120 7.42 13.40 17.99
CA GLU A 120 6.20 13.74 18.70
C GLU A 120 5.19 12.60 18.60
N ARG A 121 4.47 12.31 19.70
CA ARG A 121 3.55 11.17 19.81
C ARG A 121 2.55 11.12 18.66
N ALA A 122 1.96 12.26 18.26
CA ALA A 122 0.98 12.31 17.17
C ALA A 122 1.57 11.83 15.82
N HIS A 123 2.83 12.18 15.54
CA HIS A 123 3.54 11.72 14.35
C HIS A 123 3.89 10.22 14.45
N ALA A 124 4.42 9.79 15.58
CA ALA A 124 4.81 8.40 15.80
C ALA A 124 3.62 7.44 15.66
N VAL A 125 2.46 7.81 16.25
CA VAL A 125 1.21 7.05 16.14
C VAL A 125 0.74 6.97 14.68
N SER A 126 0.87 8.07 13.91
CA SER A 126 0.50 8.10 12.50
C SER A 126 1.33 7.12 11.65
N PHE A 127 2.55 6.81 12.09
CA PHE A 127 3.46 5.90 11.37
C PHE A 127 3.29 4.42 11.74
N LEU A 128 2.69 4.10 12.90
CA LEU A 128 2.51 2.71 13.34
C LEU A 128 1.85 1.83 12.26
N PRO A 129 0.74 2.25 11.61
CA PRO A 129 0.06 1.43 10.64
C PRO A 129 0.64 1.56 9.20
N LYS A 130 1.91 1.93 9.02
CA LYS A 130 2.52 2.23 7.71
C LYS A 130 2.47 1.10 6.68
N SER A 131 2.35 -0.15 7.13
CA SER A 131 2.43 -1.34 6.26
C SER A 131 1.08 -2.00 5.96
N VAL A 132 -0.03 -1.39 6.36
CA VAL A 132 -1.38 -1.88 6.05
C VAL A 132 -2.04 -1.06 4.94
N THR A 133 -3.26 -1.41 4.55
CA THR A 133 -4.00 -0.63 3.54
C THR A 133 -4.33 0.77 4.06
N THR A 134 -4.40 1.73 3.14
CA THR A 134 -4.63 3.14 3.48
C THR A 134 -5.91 3.33 4.33
N ALA A 135 -7.00 2.62 4.00
CA ALA A 135 -8.25 2.70 4.75
C ALA A 135 -8.05 2.27 6.21
N ILE A 136 -7.54 1.06 6.43
CA ILE A 136 -7.29 0.53 7.79
C ILE A 136 -6.29 1.41 8.54
N GLY A 137 -5.21 1.83 7.87
CA GLY A 137 -4.15 2.58 8.52
C GLY A 137 -4.54 3.99 8.92
N MET A 138 -5.36 4.66 8.13
CA MET A 138 -5.89 5.99 8.48
C MET A 138 -6.81 5.91 9.70
N ASP A 139 -7.74 4.95 9.72
CA ASP A 139 -8.66 4.75 10.83
C ASP A 139 -7.93 4.36 12.14
N VAL A 140 -6.93 3.48 12.07
CA VAL A 140 -6.08 3.11 13.20
C VAL A 140 -5.32 4.32 13.73
N ALA A 141 -4.71 5.12 12.85
CA ALA A 141 -3.96 6.31 13.23
C ALA A 141 -4.86 7.34 13.93
N GLU A 142 -6.04 7.63 13.38
CA GLU A 142 -7.00 8.57 14.00
C GLU A 142 -7.48 8.09 15.36
N THR A 143 -7.83 6.79 15.47
CA THR A 143 -8.28 6.17 16.73
C THR A 143 -7.23 6.32 17.84
N LEU A 144 -5.95 6.31 17.47
CA LEU A 144 -4.82 6.44 18.42
C LEU A 144 -4.38 7.88 18.65
N GLY A 145 -5.07 8.87 18.07
CA GLY A 145 -4.75 10.31 18.23
C GLY A 145 -3.68 10.81 17.27
N GLY A 146 -3.43 10.11 16.16
CA GLY A 146 -2.58 10.54 15.07
C GLY A 146 -3.32 11.33 13.99
N THR A 147 -2.64 11.60 12.88
CA THR A 147 -3.18 12.33 11.75
C THR A 147 -3.39 11.39 10.55
N ALA A 148 -4.65 11.18 10.12
CA ALA A 148 -4.98 10.31 8.99
C ALA A 148 -4.25 10.70 7.70
N ALA A 149 -4.15 11.99 7.39
CA ALA A 149 -3.46 12.46 6.19
C ALA A 149 -1.97 12.05 6.19
N LEU A 150 -1.30 12.17 7.35
CA LEU A 150 0.10 11.78 7.50
C LEU A 150 0.24 10.25 7.40
N ALA A 151 -0.64 9.49 8.05
CA ALA A 151 -0.67 8.04 7.95
C ALA A 151 -0.85 7.59 6.49
N GLY A 152 -1.83 8.17 5.78
CA GLY A 152 -2.08 7.87 4.36
C GLY A 152 -0.87 8.15 3.48
N ALA A 153 -0.19 9.27 3.67
CA ALA A 153 1.01 9.62 2.92
C ALA A 153 2.14 8.60 3.13
N VAL A 154 2.40 8.23 4.39
CA VAL A 154 3.47 7.28 4.74
C VAL A 154 3.13 5.86 4.26
N ILE A 155 1.88 5.43 4.33
CA ILE A 155 1.41 4.15 3.80
C ILE A 155 1.68 4.09 2.28
N ILE A 156 1.28 5.12 1.53
CA ILE A 156 1.50 5.16 0.08
C ILE A 156 3.01 5.11 -0.24
N LEU A 157 3.82 5.91 0.44
CA LEU A 157 5.27 5.90 0.27
C LEU A 157 5.87 4.53 0.58
N THR A 158 5.46 3.90 1.68
CA THR A 158 5.90 2.54 2.06
C THR A 158 5.55 1.53 0.97
N GLY A 159 4.33 1.58 0.44
CA GLY A 159 3.90 0.70 -0.65
C GLY A 159 4.71 0.90 -1.93
N ILE A 160 4.95 2.14 -2.33
CA ILE A 160 5.75 2.47 -3.51
C ILE A 160 7.19 1.96 -3.35
N VAL A 161 7.84 2.28 -2.23
CA VAL A 161 9.21 1.83 -1.93
C VAL A 161 9.29 0.30 -1.89
N GLY A 162 8.34 -0.36 -1.23
CA GLY A 162 8.27 -1.81 -1.17
C GLY A 162 8.06 -2.46 -2.54
N SER A 163 7.20 -1.89 -3.38
CA SER A 163 6.99 -2.36 -4.76
C SER A 163 8.24 -2.20 -5.62
N LEU A 164 9.00 -1.11 -5.45
CA LEU A 164 10.22 -0.84 -6.19
C LEU A 164 11.38 -1.74 -5.75
N LEU A 165 11.57 -1.88 -4.45
CA LEU A 165 12.75 -2.56 -3.88
C LEU A 165 12.49 -4.04 -3.58
N GLY A 166 11.25 -4.48 -3.43
CA GLY A 166 10.90 -5.81 -2.93
C GLY A 166 11.55 -6.94 -3.72
N GLU A 167 11.50 -6.91 -5.04
CA GLU A 167 12.15 -7.92 -5.89
C GLU A 167 13.68 -7.91 -5.73
N THR A 168 14.27 -6.71 -5.64
CA THR A 168 15.71 -6.55 -5.43
C THR A 168 16.14 -7.08 -4.08
N VAL A 169 15.38 -6.76 -3.03
CA VAL A 169 15.61 -7.27 -1.67
C VAL A 169 15.51 -8.79 -1.65
N CYS A 170 14.48 -9.37 -2.27
CA CYS A 170 14.35 -10.82 -2.36
C CYS A 170 15.57 -11.47 -3.04
N LYS A 171 16.07 -10.86 -4.12
CA LYS A 171 17.29 -11.34 -4.81
C LYS A 171 18.55 -11.24 -3.95
N VAL A 172 18.76 -10.09 -3.32
CA VAL A 172 19.96 -9.86 -2.46
C VAL A 172 19.94 -10.77 -1.23
N CYS A 173 18.76 -10.93 -0.61
CA CYS A 173 18.59 -11.82 0.55
C CYS A 173 18.45 -13.30 0.16
N ARG A 174 18.54 -13.65 -1.15
CA ARG A 174 18.41 -15.02 -1.66
C ARG A 174 17.08 -15.69 -1.29
N ILE A 175 16.00 -14.91 -1.19
CA ILE A 175 14.65 -15.41 -0.97
C ILE A 175 14.14 -15.92 -2.32
N THR A 176 14.14 -17.23 -2.52
CA THR A 176 13.76 -17.87 -3.80
C THR A 176 12.34 -18.41 -3.76
N ASP A 177 11.84 -18.77 -2.59
CA ASP A 177 10.52 -19.35 -2.39
C ASP A 177 9.40 -18.35 -2.75
N PRO A 178 8.48 -18.71 -3.67
CA PRO A 178 7.38 -17.83 -4.09
C PRO A 178 6.43 -17.44 -2.95
N LEU A 179 6.14 -18.38 -2.03
CA LEU A 179 5.29 -18.15 -0.88
C LEU A 179 5.90 -17.07 0.02
N ALA A 180 7.19 -17.21 0.35
CA ALA A 180 7.91 -16.23 1.18
C ALA A 180 7.97 -14.85 0.54
N LYS A 181 8.19 -14.75 -0.78
CA LYS A 181 8.16 -13.48 -1.52
C LYS A 181 6.81 -12.80 -1.43
N GLY A 182 5.74 -13.57 -1.67
CA GLY A 182 4.37 -13.06 -1.58
C GLY A 182 4.04 -12.52 -0.19
N LEU A 183 4.32 -13.30 0.85
CA LEU A 183 4.09 -12.91 2.24
C LEU A 183 4.89 -11.65 2.61
N ALA A 184 6.16 -11.57 2.21
CA ALA A 184 7.00 -10.42 2.48
C ALA A 184 6.45 -9.14 1.82
N LEU A 185 6.06 -9.20 0.55
CA LEU A 185 5.52 -8.06 -0.18
C LEU A 185 4.15 -7.61 0.37
N GLY A 186 3.26 -8.56 0.66
CA GLY A 186 1.94 -8.24 1.22
C GLY A 186 2.01 -7.63 2.61
N THR A 187 2.88 -8.15 3.48
CA THR A 187 3.03 -7.68 4.86
C THR A 187 3.77 -6.35 4.95
N SER A 188 4.74 -6.09 4.07
CA SER A 188 5.55 -4.87 4.11
C SER A 188 4.97 -3.71 3.29
N ALA A 189 4.34 -4.00 2.13
CA ALA A 189 3.96 -3.02 1.13
C ALA A 189 2.49 -3.12 0.69
N HIS A 190 1.68 -3.84 1.44
CA HIS A 190 0.23 -3.96 1.30
C HIS A 190 -0.26 -4.10 -0.17
N ALA A 191 -1.35 -3.42 -0.58
CA ALA A 191 -1.95 -3.55 -1.90
C ALA A 191 -1.00 -3.16 -3.06
N ILE A 192 -0.14 -2.16 -2.85
CA ILE A 192 0.86 -1.73 -3.86
C ILE A 192 1.93 -2.83 -4.04
N GLY A 193 2.37 -3.44 -2.95
CA GLY A 193 3.27 -4.61 -2.99
C GLY A 193 2.62 -5.82 -3.65
N THR A 194 1.32 -6.04 -3.40
CA THR A 194 0.57 -7.14 -4.03
C THR A 194 0.47 -6.98 -5.54
N SER A 195 0.30 -5.76 -6.05
CA SER A 195 0.36 -5.50 -7.50
C SER A 195 1.69 -5.92 -8.11
N LYS A 196 2.79 -5.76 -7.36
CA LYS A 196 4.11 -6.25 -7.77
C LYS A 196 4.22 -7.78 -7.64
N ALA A 197 3.70 -8.34 -6.55
CA ALA A 197 3.69 -9.79 -6.32
C ALA A 197 2.93 -10.55 -7.43
N LEU A 198 1.78 -10.05 -7.88
CA LEU A 198 1.02 -10.59 -9.01
C LEU A 198 1.81 -10.59 -10.33
N GLN A 199 2.69 -9.61 -10.53
CA GLN A 199 3.59 -9.57 -11.69
C GLN A 199 4.74 -10.58 -11.58
N MET A 200 5.10 -11.00 -10.36
CA MET A 200 6.16 -11.98 -10.11
C MET A 200 5.67 -13.41 -10.29
N GLY A 201 4.40 -13.69 -9.92
CA GLY A 201 3.76 -14.99 -10.11
C GLY A 201 2.43 -15.12 -9.38
N GLU A 202 1.68 -16.17 -9.72
CA GLU A 202 0.36 -16.43 -9.12
C GLU A 202 0.43 -16.76 -7.64
N ILE A 203 1.45 -17.53 -7.22
CA ILE A 203 1.65 -17.90 -5.81
C ILE A 203 2.03 -16.66 -5.00
N GLU A 204 2.96 -15.87 -5.52
CA GLU A 204 3.36 -14.61 -4.89
C GLU A 204 2.15 -13.66 -4.72
N GLY A 205 1.32 -13.54 -5.76
CA GLY A 205 0.12 -12.72 -5.72
C GLY A 205 -0.91 -13.19 -4.70
N ALA A 206 -1.22 -14.49 -4.69
CA ALA A 206 -2.17 -15.11 -3.77
C ALA A 206 -1.73 -14.94 -2.30
N MET A 207 -0.46 -15.27 -2.01
CA MET A 207 0.09 -15.15 -0.66
C MET A 207 0.20 -13.70 -0.19
N SER A 208 0.50 -12.77 -1.09
CA SER A 208 0.50 -11.35 -0.79
C SER A 208 -0.92 -10.83 -0.47
N GLY A 209 -1.94 -11.28 -1.22
CA GLY A 209 -3.34 -10.96 -0.93
C GLY A 209 -3.79 -11.44 0.46
N LEU A 210 -3.43 -12.67 0.84
CA LEU A 210 -3.66 -13.20 2.19
C LEU A 210 -2.95 -12.35 3.25
N ALA A 211 -1.67 -12.03 3.00
CA ALA A 211 -0.86 -11.28 3.95
C ALA A 211 -1.45 -9.90 4.24
N ILE A 212 -2.03 -9.21 3.26
CA ILE A 212 -2.72 -7.92 3.47
C ILE A 212 -3.83 -8.05 4.51
N ALA A 213 -4.71 -9.06 4.35
CA ALA A 213 -5.86 -9.22 5.22
C ALA A 213 -5.43 -9.54 6.66
N VAL A 214 -4.55 -10.52 6.82
CA VAL A 214 -4.07 -10.96 8.13
C VAL A 214 -3.23 -9.88 8.80
N ALA A 215 -2.29 -9.26 8.09
CA ALA A 215 -1.48 -8.17 8.61
C ALA A 215 -2.33 -6.95 9.01
N GLY A 216 -3.38 -6.64 8.24
CA GLY A 216 -4.33 -5.58 8.55
C GLY A 216 -5.00 -5.80 9.91
N ILE A 217 -5.57 -7.00 10.12
CA ILE A 217 -6.21 -7.39 11.40
C ILE A 217 -5.19 -7.36 12.53
N MET A 218 -4.03 -7.99 12.35
CA MET A 218 -2.99 -8.03 13.37
C MET A 218 -2.49 -6.63 13.74
N THR A 219 -2.29 -5.76 12.77
CA THR A 219 -1.85 -4.38 13.02
C THR A 219 -2.93 -3.59 13.76
N ALA A 220 -4.20 -3.72 13.40
CA ALA A 220 -5.31 -3.05 14.09
C ALA A 220 -5.39 -3.46 15.56
N LEU A 221 -5.10 -4.73 15.88
CA LEU A 221 -5.08 -5.24 17.25
C LEU A 221 -3.81 -4.86 18.03
N LEU A 222 -2.66 -4.85 17.37
CA LEU A 222 -1.36 -4.66 18.02
C LEU A 222 -0.91 -3.19 18.07
N ALA A 223 -1.35 -2.34 17.14
CA ALA A 223 -0.96 -0.93 17.12
C ALA A 223 -1.38 -0.17 18.39
N PRO A 224 -2.58 -0.37 18.98
CA PRO A 224 -2.94 0.23 20.27
C PRO A 224 -1.99 -0.19 21.40
N VAL A 225 -1.57 -1.45 21.43
CA VAL A 225 -0.60 -1.95 22.42
C VAL A 225 0.77 -1.31 22.16
N ALA A 226 1.23 -1.27 20.91
CA ALA A 226 2.50 -0.64 20.55
C ALA A 226 2.52 0.86 20.88
N ALA A 227 1.41 1.57 20.71
CA ALA A 227 1.30 2.99 21.04
C ALA A 227 1.58 3.33 22.53
N ASN A 228 1.41 2.37 23.44
CA ASN A 228 1.74 2.55 24.85
C ASN A 228 3.25 2.59 25.11
N PHE A 229 4.07 2.12 24.16
CA PHE A 229 5.54 2.13 24.26
C PHE A 229 6.17 3.31 23.53
N LEU A 230 5.39 4.24 22.99
CA LEU A 230 5.89 5.46 22.38
C LEU A 230 6.36 6.45 23.44
N PRO A 231 7.40 7.27 23.12
CA PRO A 231 7.90 8.30 24.03
C PRO A 231 6.88 9.40 24.31
#